data_616d296e123eb329de2420245293594b
#
_entry.id   616d296e123eb329de2420245293594b
#
_cell.length_a   1.000
_cell.length_b   1.000
_cell.length_c   1.000
_cell.angle_alpha   90.00
_cell.angle_beta   90.00
_cell.angle_gamma   90.00
#
_symmetry.space_group_name_H-M   'P 1'
#
loop_
_entity.id
_entity.type
_entity.pdbx_description
1 polymer ?
#
loop_
_entity_poly.entity_id
_entity_poly.type
_entity_poly.pdbx_seq_one_letter_code
_entity_poly.pdbx_strand_id
1 'polypeptide(L)'
;MIRHLLIAIAGLMVGSSAAQAAGDEALYDPAPPPNSAFVRVIDARGQGNMQVTVGQAAVTVPATGVSPYIIVPQGEQDVALSTQSSKVNLSAGKYYTIALFLNGSTQPTLLEDQILTNPAKSGVYVYNFSDASSLKLYAPQPKVAVVENLKPGTSAFKSVNAVTVQLAVMDGDKTLSDFGQVNLKRRTGLTFVVFGTGDAKKAIAVPNQTTR
;
A
#
# COMPACT_ATOMS: atom_id res chain seq x y z
N MET A 1 79.59 16.43 47.99
CA MET A 1 79.02 15.42 47.08
C MET A 1 77.55 15.24 47.36
N ILE A 2 76.66 15.91 46.63
CA ILE A 2 75.23 15.87 46.86
C ILE A 2 74.61 15.29 45.61
N ARG A 3 73.98 14.09 45.74
CA ARG A 3 73.26 13.43 44.64
C ARG A 3 71.86 13.93 44.59
N HIS A 4 71.48 14.52 43.49
CA HIS A 4 70.12 14.96 43.23
C HIS A 4 69.26 13.73 42.68
N LEU A 5 68.17 13.45 43.39
CA LEU A 5 67.20 12.43 43.05
C LEU A 5 66.11 13.13 42.27
N LEU A 6 65.97 12.77 40.94
CA LEU A 6 64.91 13.22 40.09
C LEU A 6 63.73 12.21 40.20
N ILE A 7 62.61 12.69 40.75
CA ILE A 7 61.34 11.95 40.76
C ILE A 7 60.58 12.29 39.49
N ALA A 8 60.38 11.31 38.61
CA ALA A 8 59.52 11.41 37.44
C ALA A 8 58.08 11.05 37.84
N ILE A 9 57.15 12.02 37.73
CA ILE A 9 55.72 11.78 37.91
C ILE A 9 55.14 11.38 36.55
N ALA A 10 54.75 10.11 36.39
CA ALA A 10 54.00 9.62 35.25
C ALA A 10 52.52 9.95 35.45
N GLY A 11 52.03 10.93 34.69
CA GLY A 11 50.60 11.24 34.64
C GLY A 11 49.81 10.19 33.89
N LEU A 12 48.91 9.51 34.56
CA LEU A 12 47.98 8.55 34.00
C LEU A 12 46.81 9.32 33.38
N MET A 13 46.80 9.46 32.04
CA MET A 13 45.62 9.96 31.30
C MET A 13 44.58 8.88 31.22
N VAL A 14 43.53 8.99 32.04
CA VAL A 14 42.32 8.15 31.90
C VAL A 14 41.50 8.72 30.74
N GLY A 15 41.61 8.13 29.60
CA GLY A 15 40.73 8.43 28.46
C GLY A 15 39.32 7.91 28.75
N SER A 16 38.40 8.82 29.05
CA SER A 16 36.96 8.51 29.08
C SER A 16 36.48 8.23 27.71
N SER A 17 36.36 6.94 27.31
CA SER A 17 35.62 6.51 26.14
C SER A 17 34.15 6.80 26.42
N ALA A 18 33.59 7.88 25.84
CA ALA A 18 32.17 8.06 25.72
C ALA A 18 31.64 6.93 24.79
N ALA A 19 31.09 5.89 25.41
CA ALA A 19 30.26 4.96 24.68
C ALA A 19 29.06 5.75 24.11
N GLN A 20 29.11 6.09 22.84
CA GLN A 20 27.94 6.55 22.15
C GLN A 20 26.96 5.36 22.19
N ALA A 21 25.90 5.53 22.96
CA ALA A 21 24.71 4.70 22.86
C ALA A 21 24.22 4.87 21.42
N ALA A 22 24.51 3.89 20.56
CA ALA A 22 23.80 3.72 19.31
C ALA A 22 22.36 3.48 19.73
N GLY A 23 21.53 4.52 19.58
CA GLY A 23 20.15 4.48 20.03
C GLY A 23 19.40 3.37 19.31
N ASP A 24 18.38 2.86 19.98
CA ASP A 24 17.38 1.91 19.46
C ASP A 24 16.69 2.38 18.15
N GLU A 25 17.00 3.56 17.64
CA GLU A 25 16.50 4.12 16.38
C GLU A 25 16.84 3.29 15.16
N ALA A 26 17.89 2.47 15.21
CA ALA A 26 18.26 1.55 14.13
C ALA A 26 17.35 0.30 14.05
N LEU A 27 16.50 0.07 15.05
CA LEU A 27 15.57 -1.07 15.11
C LEU A 27 14.19 -0.77 14.53
N TYR A 28 13.87 0.50 14.28
CA TYR A 28 12.59 0.93 13.71
C TYR A 28 12.83 1.65 12.40
N ASP A 29 12.07 1.27 11.38
CA ASP A 29 12.03 2.06 10.15
C ASP A 29 11.69 3.52 10.47
N PRO A 30 12.45 4.52 9.96
CA PRO A 30 12.15 5.92 10.22
C PRO A 30 10.70 6.26 9.83
N ALA A 31 10.03 7.07 10.65
CA ALA A 31 8.68 7.51 10.32
C ALA A 31 8.67 8.27 8.98
N PRO A 32 7.61 8.14 8.17
CA PRO A 32 7.49 8.92 6.95
C PRO A 32 7.56 10.42 7.24
N PRO A 33 8.11 11.25 6.34
CA PRO A 33 8.08 12.68 6.48
C PRO A 33 6.65 13.20 6.75
N PRO A 34 6.44 14.20 7.64
CA PRO A 34 5.11 14.64 8.05
C PRO A 34 4.24 15.18 6.88
N ASN A 35 4.89 15.67 5.83
CA ASN A 35 4.24 16.23 4.64
C ASN A 35 4.12 15.19 3.51
N SER A 36 4.02 13.91 3.83
CA SER A 36 3.94 12.82 2.85
C SER A 36 2.52 12.29 2.70
N ALA A 37 2.21 11.86 1.49
CA ALA A 37 1.08 11.02 1.14
C ALA A 37 1.58 9.62 0.73
N PHE A 38 0.69 8.65 0.80
CA PHE A 38 0.95 7.27 0.40
C PHE A 38 0.17 6.99 -0.89
N VAL A 39 0.87 6.58 -1.93
CA VAL A 39 0.27 6.39 -3.25
C VAL A 39 0.61 5.03 -3.80
N ARG A 40 -0.36 4.33 -4.35
CA ARG A 40 -0.14 3.18 -5.21
C ARG A 40 -0.77 3.39 -6.57
N VAL A 41 -0.30 2.62 -7.54
CA VAL A 41 -0.82 2.64 -8.91
C VAL A 41 -1.47 1.31 -9.22
N ILE A 42 -2.65 1.34 -9.82
CA ILE A 42 -3.33 0.15 -10.34
C ILE A 42 -3.59 0.34 -11.84
N ASP A 43 -3.14 -0.62 -12.64
CA ASP A 43 -3.56 -0.72 -14.04
C ASP A 43 -4.95 -1.34 -14.12
N ALA A 44 -5.97 -0.54 -14.37
CA ALA A 44 -7.35 -0.99 -14.39
C ALA A 44 -7.66 -2.01 -15.52
N ARG A 45 -6.74 -2.21 -16.47
CA ARG A 45 -6.82 -3.29 -17.48
C ARG A 45 -6.36 -4.64 -16.93
N GLY A 46 -5.67 -4.64 -15.75
CA GLY A 46 -5.12 -5.85 -15.15
C GLY A 46 -3.97 -6.48 -15.94
N GLN A 47 -3.20 -5.67 -16.68
CA GLN A 47 -2.05 -6.12 -17.47
C GLN A 47 -0.73 -5.95 -16.72
N GLY A 48 -0.55 -4.80 -16.05
CA GLY A 48 0.66 -4.48 -15.29
C GLY A 48 1.94 -4.41 -16.15
N ASN A 49 3.08 -4.76 -15.53
CA ASN A 49 4.41 -4.75 -16.15
C ASN A 49 4.78 -3.39 -16.78
N MET A 50 4.54 -2.31 -16.02
CA MET A 50 4.84 -0.96 -16.49
C MET A 50 5.54 -0.13 -15.44
N GLN A 51 6.24 0.92 -15.89
CA GLN A 51 6.82 1.95 -15.06
C GLN A 51 5.98 3.22 -15.16
N VAL A 52 5.66 3.80 -14.01
CA VAL A 52 4.92 5.06 -13.87
C VAL A 52 5.72 5.97 -12.97
N THR A 53 5.77 7.26 -13.26
CA THR A 53 6.38 8.24 -12.36
C THR A 53 5.27 8.99 -11.64
N VAL A 54 5.39 9.12 -10.31
CA VAL A 54 4.51 9.96 -9.48
C VAL A 54 5.38 11.00 -8.78
N GLY A 55 5.28 12.24 -9.21
CA GLY A 55 6.24 13.28 -8.84
C GLY A 55 7.65 12.91 -9.28
N GLN A 56 8.55 12.68 -8.32
CA GLN A 56 9.93 12.25 -8.60
C GLN A 56 10.12 10.73 -8.39
N ALA A 57 9.10 10.02 -7.90
CA ALA A 57 9.22 8.61 -7.57
C ALA A 57 8.86 7.72 -8.76
N ALA A 58 9.74 6.77 -9.09
CA ALA A 58 9.44 5.72 -10.06
C ALA A 58 8.66 4.59 -9.40
N VAL A 59 7.51 4.24 -9.95
CA VAL A 59 6.61 3.18 -9.48
C VAL A 59 6.59 2.04 -10.47
N THR A 60 7.02 0.87 -10.04
CA THR A 60 6.86 -0.36 -10.82
C THR A 60 5.48 -0.96 -10.53
N VAL A 61 4.65 -1.09 -11.55
CA VAL A 61 3.39 -1.83 -11.51
C VAL A 61 3.68 -3.26 -11.97
N PRO A 62 3.66 -4.26 -11.07
CA PRO A 62 4.01 -5.64 -11.40
C PRO A 62 2.95 -6.31 -12.29
N ALA A 63 3.19 -7.56 -12.70
CA ALA A 63 2.26 -8.34 -13.53
C ALA A 63 0.85 -8.50 -12.92
N THR A 64 0.72 -8.36 -11.61
CA THR A 64 -0.59 -8.32 -10.93
C THR A 64 -1.40 -7.07 -11.27
N GLY A 65 -0.77 -6.03 -11.84
CA GLY A 65 -1.42 -4.76 -12.11
C GLY A 65 -1.57 -3.84 -10.89
N VAL A 66 -1.07 -4.22 -9.71
CA VAL A 66 -1.20 -3.46 -8.47
C VAL A 66 0.18 -3.23 -7.87
N SER A 67 0.62 -1.98 -7.75
CA SER A 67 1.88 -1.65 -7.08
C SER A 67 1.74 -1.66 -5.56
N PRO A 68 2.84 -1.78 -4.80
CA PRO A 68 2.85 -1.38 -3.41
C PRO A 68 2.57 0.13 -3.27
N TYR A 69 2.25 0.58 -2.05
CA TYR A 69 2.24 2.00 -1.75
C TYR A 69 3.69 2.53 -1.70
N ILE A 70 3.89 3.70 -2.26
CA ILE A 70 5.11 4.50 -2.13
C ILE A 70 4.80 5.76 -1.33
N ILE A 71 5.84 6.38 -0.78
CA ILE A 71 5.73 7.64 -0.06
C ILE A 71 6.13 8.78 -1.02
N VAL A 72 5.25 9.76 -1.17
CA VAL A 72 5.48 10.94 -2.01
C VAL A 72 5.14 12.21 -1.25
N PRO A 73 5.72 13.37 -1.57
CA PRO A 73 5.33 14.64 -0.96
C PRO A 73 3.85 14.96 -1.20
N GLN A 74 3.22 15.69 -0.26
CA GLN A 74 1.89 16.26 -0.48
C GLN A 74 1.91 17.35 -1.57
N GLY A 75 0.74 17.75 -2.03
CA GLY A 75 0.54 18.80 -3.03
C GLY A 75 0.31 18.23 -4.42
N GLU A 76 0.50 19.08 -5.42
CA GLU A 76 0.34 18.68 -6.82
C GLU A 76 1.52 17.81 -7.25
N GLN A 77 1.22 16.63 -7.79
CA GLN A 77 2.19 15.67 -8.30
C GLN A 77 1.87 15.32 -9.75
N ASP A 78 2.89 15.28 -10.59
CA ASP A 78 2.75 14.76 -11.94
C ASP A 78 2.69 13.24 -11.94
N VAL A 79 1.71 12.67 -12.65
CA VAL A 79 1.62 11.25 -12.93
C VAL A 79 2.00 11.06 -14.39
N ALA A 80 3.19 10.53 -14.64
CA ALA A 80 3.70 10.36 -15.99
C ALA A 80 3.80 8.88 -16.37
N LEU A 81 3.26 8.57 -17.54
CA LEU A 81 3.36 7.26 -18.17
C LEU A 81 3.76 7.46 -19.64
N SER A 82 4.96 7.02 -19.99
CA SER A 82 5.53 7.24 -21.34
C SER A 82 5.53 8.74 -21.71
N THR A 83 4.80 9.16 -22.73
CA THR A 83 4.71 10.55 -23.20
C THR A 83 3.53 11.32 -22.62
N GLN A 84 2.68 10.67 -21.81
CA GLN A 84 1.51 11.29 -21.19
C GLN A 84 1.84 11.70 -19.75
N SER A 85 1.41 12.89 -19.38
CA SER A 85 1.49 13.37 -18.00
C SER A 85 0.16 13.99 -17.60
N SER A 86 -0.22 13.78 -16.35
CA SER A 86 -1.44 14.34 -15.74
C SER A 86 -1.12 14.71 -14.30
N LYS A 87 -1.89 15.61 -13.73
CA LYS A 87 -1.68 16.09 -12.36
C LYS A 87 -2.70 15.51 -11.40
N VAL A 88 -2.22 15.17 -10.21
CA VAL A 88 -3.04 14.77 -9.06
C VAL A 88 -2.68 15.61 -7.84
N ASN A 89 -3.65 15.90 -6.99
CA ASN A 89 -3.39 16.66 -5.75
C ASN A 89 -3.52 15.72 -4.54
N LEU A 90 -2.46 15.67 -3.72
CA LEU A 90 -2.30 14.74 -2.61
C LEU A 90 -2.24 15.50 -1.28
N SER A 91 -2.94 15.03 -0.26
CA SER A 91 -2.88 15.58 1.09
C SER A 91 -2.02 14.73 2.01
N ALA A 92 -1.29 15.37 2.94
CA ALA A 92 -0.45 14.68 3.90
C ALA A 92 -1.23 13.67 4.77
N GLY A 93 -0.60 12.54 5.07
CA GLY A 93 -1.15 11.47 5.90
C GLY A 93 -2.25 10.66 5.24
N LYS A 94 -2.60 10.96 3.99
CA LYS A 94 -3.63 10.25 3.23
C LYS A 94 -3.05 9.15 2.37
N TYR A 95 -3.87 8.15 2.09
CA TYR A 95 -3.59 7.04 1.18
C TYR A 95 -4.41 7.20 -0.09
N TYR A 96 -3.79 6.95 -1.23
CA TYR A 96 -4.42 7.10 -2.53
C TYR A 96 -4.11 5.92 -3.44
N THR A 97 -5.08 5.57 -4.24
CA THR A 97 -4.92 4.69 -5.40
C THR A 97 -5.09 5.51 -6.67
N ILE A 98 -4.07 5.52 -7.52
CA ILE A 98 -4.13 6.08 -8.87
C ILE A 98 -4.50 4.93 -9.81
N ALA A 99 -5.74 4.95 -10.33
CA ALA A 99 -6.19 3.99 -11.32
C ALA A 99 -5.87 4.52 -12.73
N LEU A 100 -5.03 3.79 -13.46
CA LEU A 100 -4.69 4.08 -14.86
C LEU A 100 -5.63 3.30 -15.78
N PHE A 101 -6.00 3.91 -16.89
CA PHE A 101 -6.83 3.33 -17.94
C PHE A 101 -8.22 2.86 -17.48
N LEU A 102 -8.73 3.44 -16.41
CA LEU A 102 -10.08 3.14 -15.93
C LEU A 102 -11.12 3.55 -16.99
N ASN A 103 -12.00 2.62 -17.35
CA ASN A 103 -13.00 2.79 -18.41
C ASN A 103 -12.40 3.24 -19.77
N GLY A 104 -11.16 2.83 -20.06
CA GLY A 104 -10.44 3.22 -21.27
C GLY A 104 -9.93 4.66 -21.29
N SER A 105 -10.06 5.40 -20.17
CA SER A 105 -9.55 6.76 -20.06
C SER A 105 -8.02 6.79 -20.09
N THR A 106 -7.44 7.75 -20.77
CA THR A 106 -6.00 8.05 -20.70
C THR A 106 -5.65 8.91 -19.49
N GLN A 107 -6.65 9.54 -18.86
CA GLN A 107 -6.45 10.31 -17.63
C GLN A 107 -6.49 9.39 -16.40
N PRO A 108 -5.56 9.54 -15.45
CA PRO A 108 -5.59 8.80 -14.20
C PRO A 108 -6.79 9.20 -13.35
N THR A 109 -7.38 8.23 -12.68
CA THR A 109 -8.41 8.46 -11.67
C THR A 109 -7.81 8.35 -10.29
N LEU A 110 -7.94 9.39 -9.47
CA LEU A 110 -7.46 9.41 -8.09
C LEU A 110 -8.59 8.95 -7.15
N LEU A 111 -8.33 7.88 -6.38
CA LEU A 111 -9.23 7.36 -5.36
C LEU A 111 -8.56 7.51 -3.98
N GLU A 112 -9.22 8.13 -3.01
CA GLU A 112 -8.74 8.19 -1.63
C GLU A 112 -9.06 6.88 -0.92
N ASP A 113 -8.05 6.23 -0.34
CA ASP A 113 -8.17 4.97 0.37
C ASP A 113 -8.34 5.23 1.88
N GLN A 114 -9.24 4.48 2.51
CA GLN A 114 -9.40 4.55 3.96
C GLN A 114 -8.26 3.84 4.67
N ILE A 115 -7.88 4.34 5.84
CA ILE A 115 -6.80 3.79 6.65
C ILE A 115 -7.37 2.82 7.68
N LEU A 116 -6.72 1.67 7.82
CA LEU A 116 -6.99 0.75 8.94
C LEU A 116 -6.47 1.35 10.24
N THR A 117 -7.36 1.85 11.08
CA THR A 117 -7.00 2.49 12.36
C THR A 117 -6.98 1.51 13.53
N ASN A 118 -7.75 0.41 13.45
CA ASN A 118 -7.83 -0.58 14.51
C ASN A 118 -6.75 -1.67 14.34
N PRO A 119 -5.73 -1.73 15.24
CA PRO A 119 -4.64 -2.69 15.10
C PRO A 119 -5.04 -4.15 15.35
N ALA A 120 -6.22 -4.42 15.94
CA ALA A 120 -6.73 -5.78 16.14
C ALA A 120 -7.43 -6.34 14.90
N LYS A 121 -7.68 -5.50 13.90
CA LYS A 121 -8.40 -5.85 12.68
C LYS A 121 -7.46 -6.03 11.47
N SER A 122 -8.05 -6.50 10.37
CA SER A 122 -7.50 -6.50 9.02
C SER A 122 -8.29 -5.55 8.15
N GLY A 123 -7.61 -4.85 7.24
CA GLY A 123 -8.25 -4.02 6.22
C GLY A 123 -8.57 -4.83 4.97
N VAL A 124 -9.79 -4.75 4.49
CA VAL A 124 -10.20 -5.33 3.21
C VAL A 124 -10.57 -4.20 2.28
N TYR A 125 -9.86 -4.11 1.16
CA TYR A 125 -10.04 -3.11 0.12
C TYR A 125 -10.55 -3.81 -1.13
N VAL A 126 -11.59 -3.29 -1.75
CA VAL A 126 -12.18 -3.86 -2.97
C VAL A 126 -12.30 -2.77 -4.01
N TYR A 127 -11.78 -3.01 -5.22
CA TYR A 127 -11.86 -2.11 -6.36
C TYR A 127 -12.61 -2.81 -7.49
N ASN A 128 -13.63 -2.15 -8.00
CA ASN A 128 -14.36 -2.62 -9.17
C ASN A 128 -13.91 -1.84 -10.42
N PHE A 129 -12.89 -2.33 -11.10
CA PHE A 129 -12.41 -1.81 -12.38
C PHE A 129 -12.92 -2.65 -13.56
N SER A 130 -14.10 -3.24 -13.38
CA SER A 130 -14.82 -4.01 -14.38
C SER A 130 -16.17 -3.37 -14.68
N ASP A 131 -16.93 -3.97 -15.57
CA ASP A 131 -18.30 -3.58 -15.87
C ASP A 131 -19.35 -4.24 -14.95
N ALA A 132 -18.93 -4.98 -13.92
CA ALA A 132 -19.85 -5.62 -12.98
C ALA A 132 -20.69 -4.58 -12.22
N SER A 133 -22.00 -4.58 -12.46
CA SER A 133 -22.91 -3.58 -11.89
C SER A 133 -23.29 -3.84 -10.44
N SER A 134 -23.08 -5.08 -9.95
CA SER A 134 -23.42 -5.52 -8.58
C SER A 134 -22.34 -6.40 -7.99
N LEU A 135 -21.10 -5.87 -7.97
CA LEU A 135 -19.96 -6.59 -7.41
C LEU A 135 -20.09 -6.76 -5.91
N LYS A 136 -19.84 -7.96 -5.42
CA LYS A 136 -19.75 -8.26 -3.98
C LYS A 136 -18.52 -9.08 -3.65
N LEU A 137 -17.91 -8.80 -2.50
CA LEU A 137 -16.97 -9.70 -1.85
C LEU A 137 -17.74 -10.49 -0.80
N TYR A 138 -17.77 -11.79 -0.94
CA TYR A 138 -18.64 -12.68 -0.18
C TYR A 138 -17.85 -13.73 0.58
N ALA A 139 -18.27 -14.00 1.83
CA ALA A 139 -17.80 -15.13 2.63
C ALA A 139 -18.86 -16.22 2.61
N PRO A 140 -18.67 -17.33 1.88
CA PRO A 140 -19.66 -18.41 1.77
C PRO A 140 -20.00 -19.05 3.12
N GLN A 141 -19.06 -19.02 4.03
CA GLN A 141 -19.24 -19.38 5.43
C GLN A 141 -18.65 -18.24 6.28
N PRO A 142 -19.48 -17.46 6.98
CA PRO A 142 -20.86 -17.69 7.48
C PRO A 142 -22.01 -17.18 6.57
N LYS A 143 -21.85 -17.08 5.26
CA LYS A 143 -22.83 -16.53 4.30
C LYS A 143 -23.05 -15.03 4.48
N VAL A 144 -21.96 -14.28 4.54
CA VAL A 144 -21.96 -12.83 4.75
C VAL A 144 -21.27 -12.14 3.59
N ALA A 145 -21.87 -11.07 3.07
CA ALA A 145 -21.19 -10.16 2.18
C ALA A 145 -20.32 -9.19 3.00
N VAL A 146 -19.03 -9.16 2.69
CA VAL A 146 -18.06 -8.22 3.27
C VAL A 146 -18.23 -6.85 2.63
N VAL A 147 -18.42 -6.84 1.31
CA VAL A 147 -18.74 -5.65 0.50
C VAL A 147 -19.88 -6.03 -0.44
N GLU A 148 -20.84 -5.13 -0.61
CA GLU A 148 -22.01 -5.32 -1.47
C GLU A 148 -22.19 -4.17 -2.45
N ASN A 149 -22.78 -4.46 -3.59
CA ASN A 149 -23.26 -3.48 -4.56
C ASN A 149 -22.20 -2.47 -5.02
N LEU A 150 -20.93 -2.89 -5.10
CA LEU A 150 -19.84 -2.03 -5.53
C LEU A 150 -19.96 -1.76 -7.02
N LYS A 151 -20.16 -0.48 -7.36
CA LYS A 151 -20.36 -0.02 -8.74
C LYS A 151 -19.04 0.01 -9.54
N PRO A 152 -19.11 -0.07 -10.88
CA PRO A 152 -17.95 0.13 -11.74
C PRO A 152 -17.22 1.44 -11.43
N GLY A 153 -15.89 1.41 -11.47
CA GLY A 153 -15.03 2.55 -11.25
C GLY A 153 -14.94 3.02 -9.78
N THR A 154 -15.48 2.27 -8.83
CA THR A 154 -15.47 2.64 -7.41
C THR A 154 -14.69 1.64 -6.54
N SER A 155 -14.41 2.06 -5.32
CA SER A 155 -13.76 1.23 -4.30
C SER A 155 -14.55 1.20 -3.01
N ALA A 156 -14.30 0.18 -2.18
CA ALA A 156 -14.84 0.06 -0.83
C ALA A 156 -13.77 -0.45 0.13
N PHE A 157 -13.90 -0.03 1.38
CA PHE A 157 -13.06 -0.49 2.49
C PHE A 157 -13.92 -1.08 3.61
N LYS A 158 -13.43 -2.16 4.22
CA LYS A 158 -13.99 -2.73 5.45
C LYS A 158 -12.88 -3.12 6.42
N SER A 159 -13.06 -2.72 7.67
CA SER A 159 -12.24 -3.20 8.78
C SER A 159 -12.90 -4.46 9.36
N VAL A 160 -12.25 -5.61 9.19
CA VAL A 160 -12.81 -6.93 9.54
C VAL A 160 -11.97 -7.62 10.62
N ASN A 161 -12.50 -8.67 11.24
CA ASN A 161 -11.74 -9.49 12.16
C ASN A 161 -10.58 -10.20 11.45
N ALA A 162 -9.45 -10.29 12.13
CA ALA A 162 -8.29 -11.03 11.66
C ALA A 162 -8.51 -12.54 11.88
N VAL A 163 -9.05 -13.19 10.87
CA VAL A 163 -9.43 -14.62 10.87
C VAL A 163 -9.11 -15.24 9.53
N THR A 164 -9.01 -16.55 9.49
CA THR A 164 -9.00 -17.30 8.23
C THR A 164 -10.43 -17.55 7.80
N VAL A 165 -10.78 -17.16 6.59
CA VAL A 165 -12.15 -17.20 6.06
C VAL A 165 -12.11 -17.48 4.56
N GLN A 166 -13.06 -18.25 4.06
CA GLN A 166 -13.24 -18.40 2.62
C GLN A 166 -13.83 -17.11 2.03
N LEU A 167 -13.23 -16.60 0.94
CA LEU A 167 -13.68 -15.40 0.26
C LEU A 167 -13.83 -15.66 -1.24
N ALA A 168 -14.90 -15.12 -1.80
CA ALA A 168 -15.16 -15.13 -3.24
C ALA A 168 -15.62 -13.76 -3.70
N VAL A 169 -15.23 -13.38 -4.91
CA VAL A 169 -15.78 -12.21 -5.61
C VAL A 169 -16.88 -12.67 -6.55
N MET A 170 -18.01 -11.98 -6.48
CA MET A 170 -19.19 -12.31 -7.27
C MET A 170 -19.75 -11.09 -8.00
N ASP A 171 -20.34 -11.30 -9.17
CA ASP A 171 -21.16 -10.33 -9.90
C ASP A 171 -22.61 -10.84 -9.90
N GLY A 172 -23.47 -10.21 -9.12
CA GLY A 172 -24.78 -10.78 -8.79
C GLY A 172 -24.63 -12.15 -8.11
N ASP A 173 -25.14 -13.20 -8.75
CA ASP A 173 -25.03 -14.58 -8.26
C ASP A 173 -23.92 -15.40 -8.93
N LYS A 174 -23.24 -14.82 -9.95
CA LYS A 174 -22.13 -15.47 -10.65
C LYS A 174 -20.82 -15.27 -9.85
N THR A 175 -20.16 -16.35 -9.47
CA THR A 175 -18.80 -16.28 -8.89
C THR A 175 -17.80 -15.95 -10.00
N LEU A 176 -17.07 -14.85 -9.83
CA LEU A 176 -15.98 -14.45 -10.73
C LEU A 176 -14.67 -15.11 -10.36
N SER A 177 -14.39 -15.18 -9.05
CA SER A 177 -13.17 -15.80 -8.51
C SER A 177 -13.44 -16.30 -7.10
N ASP A 178 -13.02 -17.54 -6.81
CA ASP A 178 -12.97 -18.11 -5.45
C ASP A 178 -11.50 -18.12 -5.01
N PHE A 179 -11.21 -17.45 -3.90
CA PHE A 179 -9.87 -17.36 -3.32
C PHE A 179 -9.60 -18.44 -2.27
N GLY A 180 -10.57 -19.33 -2.01
CA GLY A 180 -10.47 -20.34 -0.97
C GLY A 180 -10.28 -19.71 0.42
N GLN A 181 -9.49 -20.38 1.27
CA GLN A 181 -9.18 -19.92 2.62
C GLN A 181 -8.16 -18.78 2.58
N VAL A 182 -8.59 -17.58 2.94
CA VAL A 182 -7.79 -16.36 3.03
C VAL A 182 -7.48 -16.06 4.48
N ASN A 183 -6.19 -15.95 4.83
CA ASN A 183 -5.76 -15.58 6.17
C ASN A 183 -5.67 -14.06 6.30
N LEU A 184 -6.67 -13.46 6.94
CA LEU A 184 -6.72 -12.03 7.25
C LEU A 184 -5.91 -11.76 8.53
N LYS A 185 -4.78 -11.09 8.40
CA LYS A 185 -3.86 -10.83 9.53
C LYS A 185 -4.13 -9.47 10.17
N ARG A 186 -3.87 -9.37 11.46
CA ARG A 186 -3.93 -8.08 12.20
C ARG A 186 -2.94 -7.08 11.63
N ARG A 187 -3.32 -5.80 11.65
CA ARG A 187 -2.49 -4.65 11.17
C ARG A 187 -2.10 -4.73 9.70
N THR A 188 -2.73 -5.60 8.91
CA THR A 188 -2.45 -5.73 7.49
C THR A 188 -3.68 -5.39 6.67
N GLY A 189 -3.46 -5.11 5.39
CA GLY A 189 -4.51 -4.95 4.40
C GLY A 189 -4.42 -5.99 3.30
N LEU A 190 -5.56 -6.38 2.78
CA LEU A 190 -5.69 -7.20 1.58
C LEU A 190 -6.56 -6.46 0.58
N THR A 191 -6.05 -6.32 -0.63
CA THR A 191 -6.74 -5.65 -1.73
C THR A 191 -7.25 -6.67 -2.73
N PHE A 192 -8.53 -6.60 -3.03
CA PHE A 192 -9.19 -7.31 -4.12
C PHE A 192 -9.44 -6.32 -5.24
N VAL A 193 -9.03 -6.67 -6.45
CA VAL A 193 -9.29 -5.84 -7.64
C VAL A 193 -9.95 -6.70 -8.69
N VAL A 194 -11.02 -6.19 -9.28
CA VAL A 194 -11.75 -6.84 -10.37
C VAL A 194 -11.53 -6.05 -11.63
N PHE A 195 -11.08 -6.74 -12.67
CA PHE A 195 -10.76 -6.20 -13.98
C PHE A 195 -11.61 -6.85 -15.06
N GLY A 196 -11.66 -6.21 -16.21
CA GLY A 196 -12.22 -6.78 -17.43
C GLY A 196 -13.71 -6.50 -17.61
N THR A 197 -14.24 -6.96 -18.73
CA THR A 197 -15.63 -6.74 -19.17
C THR A 197 -16.27 -8.03 -19.61
N GLY A 198 -17.59 -8.12 -19.54
CA GLY A 198 -18.36 -9.28 -19.97
C GLY A 198 -17.91 -10.56 -19.26
N ASP A 199 -17.60 -11.60 -20.05
CA ASP A 199 -17.12 -12.89 -19.52
C ASP A 199 -15.62 -12.92 -19.22
N ALA A 200 -14.85 -11.90 -19.65
CA ALA A 200 -13.42 -11.77 -19.37
C ALA A 200 -13.12 -11.16 -18.00
N LYS A 201 -14.15 -10.94 -17.17
CA LYS A 201 -13.95 -10.46 -15.78
C LYS A 201 -13.13 -11.43 -14.97
N LYS A 202 -12.14 -10.91 -14.27
CA LYS A 202 -11.30 -11.65 -13.32
C LYS A 202 -11.04 -10.82 -12.08
N ALA A 203 -10.87 -11.48 -10.94
CA ALA A 203 -10.46 -10.85 -9.70
C ALA A 203 -9.12 -11.39 -9.24
N ILE A 204 -8.36 -10.53 -8.59
CA ILE A 204 -7.11 -10.87 -7.91
C ILE A 204 -7.16 -10.41 -6.47
N ALA A 205 -6.32 -11.00 -5.62
CA ALA A 205 -6.09 -10.58 -4.24
C ALA A 205 -4.60 -10.30 -4.05
N VAL A 206 -4.26 -9.11 -3.53
CA VAL A 206 -2.88 -8.66 -3.33
C VAL A 206 -2.72 -8.11 -1.92
N PRO A 207 -1.72 -8.57 -1.14
CA PRO A 207 -1.41 -7.96 0.15
C PRO A 207 -1.01 -6.50 0.01
N ASN A 208 -1.49 -5.63 0.90
CA ASN A 208 -1.02 -4.24 0.94
C ASN A 208 0.39 -4.19 1.49
N GLN A 209 1.27 -3.53 0.77
CA GLN A 209 2.65 -3.29 1.15
C GLN A 209 2.98 -1.82 0.93
N THR A 210 3.90 -1.30 1.73
CA THR A 210 4.47 0.03 1.53
C THR A 210 5.96 -0.14 1.29
N THR A 211 6.46 0.44 0.21
CA THR A 211 7.89 0.53 -0.09
C THR A 211 8.36 1.96 0.11
N ARG A 212 9.62 2.11 0.50
CA ARG A 212 10.31 3.38 0.76
C ARG A 212 11.44 3.55 -0.22
#